data_e224666ff68a3770b19a88f96fa85a9d
#
_entry.id   e224666ff68a3770b19a88f96fa85a9d
#
_cell.length_a   1.000
_cell.length_b   1.000
_cell.length_c   1.000
_cell.angle_alpha   90.00
_cell.angle_beta   90.00
_cell.angle_gamma   90.00
#
_symmetry.space_group_name_H-M   'P 1'
#
loop_
_entity.id
_entity.type
_entity.pdbx_description
1 polymer ?
#
loop_
_entity_poly.entity_id
_entity_poly.type
_entity_poly.pdbx_seq_one_letter_code
_entity_poly.pdbx_strand_id
1 'polypeptide(L)'
;MESYTTRDFYLASYLIEKGENYIDANLINNNTTEFLFEQSKKLREYVESFYTQKALVNPMSYGNTLRSVKSIIHSLKSGYVTSTSTQGTTNNVNNNRRNSN
;
A
#
# COMPACT_ATOMS: atom_id res chain seq x y z
N MET A 1 -4.69 -2.90 21.41
CA MET A 1 -5.35 -2.49 20.18
C MET A 1 -5.16 -3.55 19.11
N GLU A 2 -6.25 -3.89 18.45
CA GLU A 2 -6.20 -4.96 17.45
C GLU A 2 -5.83 -4.43 16.09
N SER A 3 -5.24 -5.31 15.30
CA SER A 3 -4.87 -4.99 13.92
C SER A 3 -5.69 -5.82 12.96
N TYR A 4 -5.93 -5.25 11.80
CA TYR A 4 -6.55 -5.95 10.69
C TYR A 4 -5.53 -6.08 9.58
N THR A 5 -5.38 -7.28 9.04
CA THR A 5 -4.44 -7.50 7.96
C THR A 5 -5.16 -7.98 6.71
N THR A 6 -4.64 -7.59 5.56
CA THR A 6 -5.17 -8.06 4.30
C THR A 6 -4.03 -8.17 3.29
N ARG A 7 -4.16 -9.13 2.40
CA ARG A 7 -3.24 -9.29 1.28
C ARG A 7 -3.87 -8.81 -0.02
N ASP A 8 -5.11 -8.37 0.07
CA ASP A 8 -5.86 -7.90 -1.10
C ASP A 8 -5.48 -6.45 -1.37
N PHE A 9 -4.73 -6.26 -2.45
CA PHE A 9 -4.25 -4.94 -2.86
C PHE A 9 -5.40 -3.96 -3.07
N TYR A 10 -6.47 -4.42 -3.67
CA TYR A 10 -7.61 -3.54 -3.96
C TYR A 10 -8.35 -3.16 -2.69
N LEU A 11 -8.51 -4.08 -1.76
CA LEU A 11 -9.13 -3.77 -0.48
C LEU A 11 -8.27 -2.81 0.31
N ALA A 12 -6.96 -3.06 0.36
CA ALA A 12 -6.05 -2.17 1.08
C ALA A 12 -6.16 -0.75 0.53
N SER A 13 -6.18 -0.62 -0.79
CA SER A 13 -6.32 0.68 -1.43
C SER A 13 -7.64 1.34 -1.08
N TYR A 14 -8.71 0.56 -1.05
CA TYR A 14 -10.03 1.08 -0.69
C TYR A 14 -10.04 1.61 0.74
N LEU A 15 -9.45 0.86 1.68
CA LEU A 15 -9.40 1.29 3.07
C LEU A 15 -8.59 2.57 3.23
N ILE A 16 -7.48 2.68 2.51
CA ILE A 16 -6.67 3.90 2.54
C ILE A 16 -7.47 5.07 1.98
N GLU A 17 -8.17 4.83 0.88
CA GLU A 17 -8.99 5.87 0.25
C GLU A 17 -10.07 6.37 1.22
N LYS A 18 -10.61 5.49 2.04
CA LYS A 18 -11.63 5.86 3.01
C LYS A 18 -11.07 6.48 4.27
N GLY A 19 -9.76 6.60 4.38
CA GLY A 19 -9.14 7.28 5.51
C GLY A 19 -8.91 6.42 6.72
N GLU A 20 -8.92 5.09 6.57
CA GLU A 20 -8.64 4.20 7.68
C GLU A 20 -7.17 4.25 8.05
N ASN A 21 -6.86 3.93 9.30
CA ASN A 21 -5.51 4.02 9.80
C ASN A 21 -4.63 2.90 9.27
N TYR A 22 -3.88 3.21 8.24
CA TYR A 22 -2.88 2.32 7.69
C TYR A 22 -1.65 2.36 8.59
N ILE A 23 -1.18 1.20 9.02
CA ILE A 23 -0.05 1.11 9.94
C ILE A 23 1.22 0.77 9.19
N ASP A 24 1.20 -0.29 8.39
CA ASP A 24 2.42 -0.75 7.75
C ASP A 24 2.09 -1.75 6.65
N ALA A 25 3.11 -2.08 5.88
CA ALA A 25 3.03 -3.13 4.87
C ALA A 25 4.30 -3.94 4.92
N ASN A 26 4.16 -5.24 4.87
CA ASN A 26 5.28 -6.16 5.02
C ASN A 26 5.30 -7.19 3.91
N LEU A 27 6.49 -7.52 3.43
CA LEU A 27 6.64 -8.65 2.53
C LEU A 27 6.59 -9.93 3.35
N ILE A 28 5.65 -10.80 3.00
CA ILE A 28 5.56 -12.11 3.66
C ILE A 28 6.47 -13.10 2.97
N ASN A 29 6.56 -12.97 1.65
CA ASN A 29 7.47 -13.78 0.85
C ASN A 29 7.81 -12.95 -0.38
N ASN A 30 8.47 -13.53 -1.37
CA ASN A 30 8.94 -12.77 -2.51
C ASN A 30 7.83 -12.11 -3.31
N ASN A 31 6.61 -12.61 -3.20
CA ASN A 31 5.53 -12.16 -4.07
C ASN A 31 4.32 -11.60 -3.34
N THR A 32 4.30 -11.67 -2.02
CA THR A 32 3.08 -11.31 -1.28
C THR A 32 3.37 -10.21 -0.29
N THR A 33 2.56 -9.14 -0.38
CA THR A 33 2.60 -8.05 0.57
C THR A 33 1.36 -8.11 1.46
N GLU A 34 1.56 -7.98 2.75
CA GLU A 34 0.46 -7.93 3.71
C GLU A 34 0.36 -6.51 4.24
N PHE A 35 -0.85 -5.97 4.22
CA PHE A 35 -1.12 -4.60 4.69
C PHE A 35 -1.75 -4.67 6.07
N LEU A 36 -1.30 -3.79 6.94
CA LEU A 36 -1.73 -3.77 8.33
C LEU A 36 -2.46 -2.48 8.61
N PHE A 37 -3.66 -2.60 9.16
CA PHE A 37 -4.50 -1.46 9.52
C PHE A 37 -4.91 -1.57 10.97
N GLU A 38 -5.24 -0.44 11.57
CA GLU A 38 -5.84 -0.43 12.89
C GLU A 38 -7.29 -0.90 12.77
N GLN A 39 -7.65 -1.89 13.60
CA GLN A 39 -9.00 -2.43 13.59
C GLN A 39 -9.98 -1.42 14.14
N SER A 40 -11.16 -1.31 13.53
CA SER A 40 -12.21 -0.44 14.03
C SER A 40 -13.55 -0.93 13.49
N LYS A 41 -14.62 -0.44 14.10
CA LYS A 41 -15.96 -0.76 13.61
C LYS A 41 -16.14 -0.25 12.19
N LYS A 42 -15.66 0.96 11.93
CA LYS A 42 -15.78 1.57 10.62
C LYS A 42 -15.04 0.75 9.57
N LEU A 43 -13.84 0.30 9.93
CA LEU A 43 -13.04 -0.52 9.01
C LEU A 43 -13.79 -1.79 8.65
N ARG A 44 -14.41 -2.45 9.64
CA ARG A 44 -15.14 -3.68 9.36
C ARG A 44 -16.31 -3.43 8.42
N GLU A 45 -16.98 -2.29 8.57
CA GLU A 45 -18.07 -1.92 7.67
C GLU A 45 -17.58 -1.72 6.26
N TYR A 46 -16.42 -1.09 6.10
CA TYR A 46 -15.84 -0.89 4.77
C TYR A 46 -15.44 -2.23 4.15
N VAL A 47 -14.87 -3.13 4.94
CA VAL A 47 -14.49 -4.45 4.43
C VAL A 47 -15.72 -5.19 3.92
N GLU A 48 -16.80 -5.15 4.70
CA GLU A 48 -18.02 -5.81 4.29
C GLU A 48 -18.57 -5.17 3.00
N SER A 49 -18.59 -3.86 2.92
CA SER A 49 -19.06 -3.17 1.73
C SER A 49 -18.26 -3.57 0.50
N PHE A 50 -16.96 -3.70 0.68
CA PHE A 50 -16.08 -4.06 -0.42
C PHE A 50 -16.42 -5.46 -0.95
N TYR A 51 -16.54 -6.43 -0.06
CA TYR A 51 -16.75 -7.81 -0.48
C TYR A 51 -18.19 -8.10 -0.90
N THR A 52 -19.15 -7.27 -0.50
CA THR A 52 -20.52 -7.40 -0.97
C THR A 52 -20.78 -6.54 -2.20
N GLN A 53 -19.73 -5.94 -2.74
CA GLN A 53 -19.82 -5.14 -3.97
C GLN A 53 -20.70 -3.90 -3.81
N LYS A 54 -20.72 -3.35 -2.60
CA LYS A 54 -21.46 -2.12 -2.32
C LYS A 54 -20.53 -0.93 -2.11
N ALA A 55 -19.23 -1.15 -2.27
CA ALA A 55 -18.26 -0.08 -2.07
C ALA A 55 -18.37 0.96 -3.17
N LEU A 56 -18.29 2.23 -2.78
CA LEU A 56 -18.32 3.33 -3.71
C LEU A 56 -17.07 4.17 -3.54
N VAL A 57 -16.47 4.53 -4.63
CA VAL A 57 -15.27 5.36 -4.61
C VAL A 57 -15.33 6.35 -5.77
N ASN A 58 -14.59 7.45 -5.61
CA ASN A 58 -14.32 8.33 -6.73
C ASN A 58 -13.26 7.65 -7.59
N PRO A 59 -13.54 7.41 -8.88
CA PRO A 59 -12.62 6.64 -9.71
C PRO A 59 -11.23 7.27 -9.80
N MET A 60 -11.14 8.59 -9.88
CA MET A 60 -9.85 9.24 -10.01
C MET A 60 -9.05 9.15 -8.71
N SER A 61 -9.69 9.43 -7.58
CA SER A 61 -9.02 9.33 -6.28
C SER A 61 -8.57 7.90 -6.01
N TYR A 62 -9.44 6.96 -6.30
CA TYR A 62 -9.12 5.56 -6.07
C TYR A 62 -7.96 5.14 -6.98
N GLY A 63 -7.98 5.59 -8.24
CA GLY A 63 -6.89 5.30 -9.16
C GLY A 63 -5.56 5.84 -8.65
N ASN A 64 -5.56 7.05 -8.08
CA ASN A 64 -4.35 7.62 -7.50
C ASN A 64 -3.88 6.80 -6.32
N THR A 65 -4.81 6.35 -5.47
CA THR A 65 -4.47 5.54 -4.31
C THR A 65 -3.91 4.19 -4.74
N LEU A 66 -4.48 3.58 -5.77
CA LEU A 66 -3.94 2.33 -6.31
C LEU A 66 -2.50 2.50 -6.74
N ARG A 67 -2.18 3.60 -7.41
CA ARG A 67 -0.81 3.86 -7.83
C ARG A 67 0.12 4.06 -6.64
N SER A 68 -0.37 4.75 -5.60
CA SER A 68 0.43 4.95 -4.39
C SER A 68 0.72 3.63 -3.70
N VAL A 69 -0.28 2.76 -3.60
CA VAL A 69 -0.09 1.46 -2.97
C VAL A 69 0.85 0.58 -3.78
N LYS A 70 0.74 0.66 -5.11
CA LYS A 70 1.69 -0.06 -5.96
C LYS A 70 3.11 0.42 -5.71
N SER A 71 3.29 1.72 -5.50
CA SER A 71 4.61 2.25 -5.17
C SER A 71 5.14 1.70 -3.86
N ILE A 72 4.26 1.57 -2.87
CA ILE A 72 4.66 0.97 -1.60
C ILE A 72 5.14 -0.45 -1.82
N ILE A 73 4.38 -1.24 -2.56
CA ILE A 73 4.75 -2.62 -2.85
C ILE A 73 6.09 -2.68 -3.56
N HIS A 74 6.25 -1.83 -4.56
CA HIS A 74 7.48 -1.80 -5.33
C HIS A 74 8.67 -1.43 -4.45
N SER A 75 8.49 -0.44 -3.58
CA SER A 75 9.54 -0.01 -2.66
C SER A 75 9.94 -1.12 -1.71
N LEU A 76 8.98 -1.87 -1.20
CA LEU A 76 9.28 -2.97 -0.30
C LEU A 76 10.15 -4.02 -0.99
N LYS A 77 9.82 -4.36 -2.22
CA LYS A 77 10.59 -5.35 -2.96
C LYS A 77 11.97 -4.84 -3.30
N SER A 78 12.05 -3.59 -3.75
CA SER A 78 13.35 -2.99 -4.08
C SER A 78 14.18 -2.75 -2.84
N GLY A 79 13.55 -2.22 -1.79
CA GLY A 79 14.26 -1.95 -0.55
C GLY A 79 14.81 -3.20 0.09
N TYR A 80 14.05 -4.27 0.00
CA TYR A 80 14.52 -5.54 0.52
C TYR A 80 15.80 -5.99 -0.17
N VAL A 81 15.83 -5.85 -1.49
CA VAL A 81 16.97 -6.25 -2.29
C VAL A 81 18.14 -5.30 -2.09
N THR A 82 17.83 -4.01 -2.00
CA THR A 82 18.87 -2.99 -1.98
C THR A 82 19.19 -2.48 -0.59
N SER A 83 18.68 -3.10 0.43
CA SER A 83 18.89 -2.64 1.80
C SER A 83 20.36 -2.53 2.15
N THR A 84 21.20 -3.18 1.43
CA THR A 84 22.63 -3.15 1.69
C THR A 84 23.30 -1.94 1.09
N SER A 85 22.66 -1.28 0.18
CA SER A 85 23.36 -0.20 -0.47
C SER A 85 23.04 1.11 0.16
N THR A 86 23.00 1.57 -0.06
CA THR A 86 22.64 2.71 0.09
C THR A 86 22.28 3.50 -0.56
N GLN A 87 22.12 3.60 -0.75
CA GLN A 87 21.67 4.40 -1.33
C GLN A 87 21.77 5.00 -1.79
N GLY A 88 21.87 4.94 -1.82
CA GLY A 88 21.71 5.81 -2.62
C GLY A 88 21.57 6.17 -3.11
N THR A 89 21.57 6.45 -3.17
CA THR A 89 21.34 7.07 -3.96
C THR A 89 21.06 7.29 -4.45
N THR A 90 21.01 7.59 -4.41
CA THR A 90 20.62 8.11 -5.25
C THR A 90 20.38 8.16 -5.70
N ASN A 91 20.41 8.40 -5.63
CA ASN A 91 20.06 8.73 -6.50
C ASN A 91 19.89 8.71 -6.90
N ASN A 92 20.00 8.94 -6.75
CA ASN A 92 19.75 9.23 -7.60
C ASN A 92 19.59 9.23 -7.96
N VAL A 93 19.83 9.40 -7.75
CA VAL A 93 19.62 9.75 -8.54
C VAL A 93 19.43 9.68 -8.87
N ASN A 94 19.58 9.85 -8.71
CA ASN A 94 19.37 10.03 -9.48
C ASN A 94 19.23 9.83 -9.81
N ASN A 95 19.33 10.08 -9.68
CA ASN A 95 19.06 10.21 -10.38
C ASN A 95 18.85 10.07 -10.74
N ASN A 96 18.78 10.44 -10.67
CA ASN A 96 18.41 10.64 -11.39
C ASN A 96 18.29 10.63 -11.85
N ARG A 97 18.32 10.96 -11.74
CA ARG A 97 17.99 11.29 -12.46
C ARG A 97 17.62 11.22 -12.97
N ARG A 98 17.67 11.35 -12.79
CA ARG A 98 17.11 11.40 -13.46
C ARG A 98 16.51 11.04 -13.65
N ASN A 99 16.48 11.09 -13.30
CA ASN A 99 15.72 10.84 -13.66
C ASN A 99 15.18 10.36 -13.59
N SER A 100 15.14 10.46 -13.30
CA SER A 100 14.46 10.25 -13.47
C SER A 100 13.96 9.90 -13.43
N ASN A 101 13.94 10.16 -13.28
CA ASN A 101 13.33 10.08 -13.43
C ASN A 101 13.07 9.93 -13.51
#